data_8e54672b42c8ea844de5e69f5f9ce207
#
_entry.id   8e54672b42c8ea844de5e69f5f9ce207
#
_cell.length_a   1.000
_cell.length_b   1.000
_cell.length_c   1.000
_cell.angle_alpha   90.00
_cell.angle_beta   90.00
_cell.angle_gamma   90.00
#
_symmetry.space_group_name_H-M   'P 1'
#
loop_
_entity.id
_entity.type
_entity.pdbx_description
1 polymer ?
#
loop_
_entity_poly.entity_id
_entity_poly.type
_entity_poly.pdbx_seq_one_letter_code
_entity_poly.pdbx_strand_id
1 'polypeptide(L)'
;FYCRMLGVSRQGFYKYLAIKDRPWKYQDLADAMRVIHAEDECNDTYGRIRMYQALLLKNPTGIKIPSERTVYRVMDEIGLVHRPKRKPNGITKADREARKSDDLLKREFKADKPLEKCVTDITEIKAKDGKLYVSAIFDCFDSSVLGLAMETNMKATLCEHTLDNAYLAHPDLRGAIVHSDRGRQYTSETYRQALSKYGIIQSMNSDGGRCHDNARCESMWARMKSEL
;
A
#
# COMPACT_ATOMS: atom_id res chain seq x y z
N PHE A 1 -43.35 37.76 -1.16
CA PHE A 1 -42.45 38.61 -0.39
C PHE A 1 -41.17 37.85 0.00
N TYR A 2 -41.24 36.78 0.80
CA TYR A 2 -40.10 36.04 1.33
C TYR A 2 -39.16 35.45 0.25
N CYS A 3 -39.72 34.89 -0.84
CA CYS A 3 -38.89 34.37 -1.92
C CYS A 3 -38.04 35.44 -2.62
N ARG A 4 -38.60 36.66 -2.73
CA ARG A 4 -37.88 37.81 -3.32
C ARG A 4 -36.75 38.27 -2.38
N MET A 5 -36.98 38.31 -1.06
CA MET A 5 -35.96 38.66 -0.08
C MET A 5 -34.80 37.63 -0.06
N LEU A 6 -35.11 36.34 -0.20
CA LEU A 6 -34.12 35.24 -0.21
C LEU A 6 -33.47 35.01 -1.58
N GLY A 7 -33.84 35.81 -2.62
CA GLY A 7 -33.26 35.66 -3.96
C GLY A 7 -33.62 34.34 -4.65
N VAL A 8 -34.70 33.64 -4.24
CA VAL A 8 -35.13 32.36 -4.81
C VAL A 8 -36.46 32.51 -5.55
N SER A 9 -36.66 31.69 -6.60
CA SER A 9 -37.92 31.63 -7.28
C SER A 9 -39.01 30.98 -6.41
N ARG A 10 -40.28 31.41 -6.54
CA ARG A 10 -41.39 30.75 -5.86
C ARG A 10 -41.45 29.25 -6.19
N GLN A 11 -41.29 28.90 -7.47
CA GLN A 11 -41.29 27.52 -7.93
C GLN A 11 -40.16 26.70 -7.32
N GLY A 12 -38.94 27.26 -7.22
CA GLY A 12 -37.79 26.63 -6.56
C GLY A 12 -38.04 26.40 -5.07
N PHE A 13 -38.64 27.36 -4.39
CA PHE A 13 -38.98 27.24 -2.96
C PHE A 13 -40.02 26.12 -2.71
N TYR A 14 -41.10 26.07 -3.44
CA TYR A 14 -42.11 25.01 -3.27
C TYR A 14 -41.55 23.64 -3.67
N LYS A 15 -40.72 23.57 -4.70
CA LYS A 15 -40.02 22.34 -5.08
C LYS A 15 -39.08 21.85 -3.97
N TYR A 16 -38.35 22.78 -3.33
CA TYR A 16 -37.53 22.44 -2.18
C TYR A 16 -38.38 21.93 -1.01
N LEU A 17 -39.48 22.62 -0.65
CA LEU A 17 -40.39 22.15 0.41
C LEU A 17 -40.95 20.76 0.16
N ALA A 18 -41.24 20.42 -1.08
CA ALA A 18 -41.74 19.10 -1.45
C ALA A 18 -40.72 17.95 -1.31
N ILE A 19 -39.43 18.29 -1.26
CA ILE A 19 -38.35 17.28 -1.22
C ILE A 19 -37.49 17.36 0.04
N LYS A 20 -37.58 18.42 0.84
CA LYS A 20 -36.69 18.66 1.99
C LYS A 20 -36.72 17.55 3.04
N ASP A 21 -37.88 16.92 3.24
CA ASP A 21 -38.07 15.87 4.25
C ASP A 21 -37.99 14.45 3.64
N ARG A 22 -37.64 14.35 2.35
CA ARG A 22 -37.43 13.04 1.71
C ARG A 22 -36.09 12.45 2.20
N PRO A 23 -36.06 11.15 2.51
CA PRO A 23 -34.80 10.50 2.82
C PRO A 23 -33.84 10.59 1.65
N TRP A 24 -32.58 10.73 1.95
CA TRP A 24 -31.55 10.82 0.91
C TRP A 24 -31.54 9.55 0.04
N LYS A 25 -31.56 9.71 -1.27
CA LYS A 25 -31.64 8.62 -2.24
C LYS A 25 -30.62 7.48 -2.01
N TYR A 26 -29.48 7.83 -1.40
CA TYR A 26 -28.39 6.88 -1.17
C TYR A 26 -28.25 6.52 0.32
N GLN A 27 -29.28 6.74 1.12
CA GLN A 27 -29.23 6.47 2.56
C GLN A 27 -28.92 4.99 2.83
N ASP A 28 -29.61 4.05 2.20
CA ASP A 28 -29.38 2.61 2.38
C ASP A 28 -27.97 2.20 1.96
N LEU A 29 -27.42 2.81 0.89
CA LEU A 29 -26.04 2.60 0.47
C LEU A 29 -25.04 3.14 1.48
N ALA A 30 -25.29 4.32 2.03
CA ALA A 30 -24.46 4.92 3.08
C ALA A 30 -24.46 4.05 4.36
N ASP A 31 -25.60 3.52 4.73
CA ASP A 31 -25.73 2.65 5.91
C ASP A 31 -25.03 1.31 5.70
N ALA A 32 -25.14 0.72 4.50
CA ALA A 32 -24.35 -0.47 4.13
C ALA A 32 -22.84 -0.24 4.21
N MET A 33 -22.36 0.93 3.76
CA MET A 33 -20.94 1.30 3.87
C MET A 33 -20.49 1.48 5.31
N ARG A 34 -21.32 2.11 6.17
CA ARG A 34 -21.02 2.27 7.60
C ARG A 34 -20.94 0.92 8.31
N VAL A 35 -21.82 -0.03 7.97
CA VAL A 35 -21.77 -1.39 8.52
C VAL A 35 -20.44 -2.05 8.16
N ILE A 36 -20.06 -2.04 6.89
CA ILE A 36 -18.78 -2.62 6.43
C ILE A 36 -17.59 -1.92 7.10
N HIS A 37 -17.62 -0.61 7.21
CA HIS A 37 -16.56 0.17 7.85
C HIS A 37 -16.39 -0.18 9.34
N ALA A 38 -17.49 -0.43 10.04
CA ALA A 38 -17.49 -0.73 11.48
C ALA A 38 -17.18 -2.19 11.82
N GLU A 39 -17.12 -3.10 10.83
CA GLU A 39 -16.84 -4.52 11.07
C GLU A 39 -15.40 -4.79 11.53
N ASP A 40 -14.46 -3.98 11.10
CA ASP A 40 -13.02 -4.15 11.38
C ASP A 40 -12.32 -2.78 11.39
N GLU A 41 -11.39 -2.58 12.33
CA GLU A 41 -10.62 -1.34 12.46
C GLU A 41 -9.81 -1.01 11.18
N CYS A 42 -9.34 -2.03 10.47
CA CYS A 42 -8.60 -1.85 9.21
C CYS A 42 -9.48 -1.38 8.05
N ASN A 43 -10.80 -1.44 8.16
CA ASN A 43 -11.72 -1.02 7.11
C ASN A 43 -11.78 0.52 6.95
N ASP A 44 -11.22 1.29 7.90
CA ASP A 44 -11.05 2.75 7.79
C ASP A 44 -10.08 3.13 6.65
N THR A 45 -9.23 2.19 6.21
CA THR A 45 -8.29 2.37 5.11
C THR A 45 -8.89 2.07 3.73
N TYR A 46 -10.17 1.62 3.68
CA TYR A 46 -10.80 1.25 2.43
C TYR A 46 -10.95 2.45 1.50
N GLY A 47 -10.28 2.36 0.35
CA GLY A 47 -10.52 3.25 -0.77
C GLY A 47 -11.74 2.83 -1.58
N ARG A 48 -12.09 3.63 -2.59
CA ARG A 48 -13.24 3.46 -3.49
C ARG A 48 -13.42 2.03 -4.02
N ILE A 49 -12.33 1.44 -4.54
CA ILE A 49 -12.37 0.11 -5.18
C ILE A 49 -12.65 -0.98 -4.14
N ARG A 50 -11.95 -0.95 -3.00
CA ARG A 50 -12.14 -1.93 -1.92
C ARG A 50 -13.55 -1.87 -1.33
N MET A 51 -14.06 -0.66 -1.08
CA MET A 51 -15.42 -0.48 -0.57
C MET A 51 -16.45 -1.01 -1.57
N TYR A 52 -16.27 -0.74 -2.87
CA TYR A 52 -17.14 -1.28 -3.91
C TYR A 52 -17.12 -2.81 -3.94
N GLN A 53 -15.94 -3.42 -3.88
CA GLN A 53 -15.80 -4.89 -3.83
C GLN A 53 -16.42 -5.48 -2.55
N ALA A 54 -16.22 -4.85 -1.41
CA ALA A 54 -16.82 -5.29 -0.14
C ALA A 54 -18.35 -5.22 -0.17
N LEU A 55 -18.90 -4.18 -0.76
CA LEU A 55 -20.36 -4.07 -0.98
C LEU A 55 -20.91 -5.17 -1.90
N LEU A 56 -20.17 -5.52 -2.97
CA LEU A 56 -20.59 -6.61 -3.87
C LEU A 56 -20.55 -7.98 -3.17
N LEU A 57 -19.56 -8.20 -2.30
CA LEU A 57 -19.38 -9.48 -1.60
C LEU A 57 -20.32 -9.64 -0.40
N LYS A 58 -20.46 -8.61 0.43
CA LYS A 58 -21.18 -8.70 1.71
C LYS A 58 -22.64 -8.26 1.63
N ASN A 59 -22.89 -7.19 0.85
CA ASN A 59 -24.21 -6.56 0.66
C ASN A 59 -25.12 -6.60 1.92
N PRO A 60 -24.73 -5.99 3.05
CA PRO A 60 -25.36 -6.18 4.34
C PRO A 60 -26.84 -5.73 4.39
N THR A 61 -27.23 -4.84 3.49
CA THR A 61 -28.60 -4.31 3.40
C THR A 61 -29.41 -4.89 2.23
N GLY A 62 -28.83 -5.80 1.44
CA GLY A 62 -29.50 -6.45 0.31
C GLY A 62 -29.92 -5.51 -0.83
N ILE A 63 -29.29 -4.33 -0.94
CA ILE A 63 -29.62 -3.32 -1.95
C ILE A 63 -28.95 -3.62 -3.29
N LYS A 64 -29.49 -3.03 -4.36
CA LYS A 64 -28.79 -3.01 -5.64
C LYS A 64 -27.58 -2.08 -5.57
N ILE A 65 -26.37 -2.64 -5.63
CA ILE A 65 -25.12 -1.87 -5.58
C ILE A 65 -24.98 -1.07 -6.89
N PRO A 66 -24.85 0.27 -6.83
CA PRO A 66 -24.67 1.11 -8.00
C PRO A 66 -23.23 1.02 -8.53
N SER A 67 -22.90 1.81 -9.57
CA SER A 67 -21.54 1.86 -10.12
C SER A 67 -20.51 2.32 -9.09
N GLU A 68 -19.25 1.91 -9.24
CA GLU A 68 -18.09 2.31 -8.43
C GLU A 68 -18.02 3.85 -8.26
N ARG A 69 -18.27 4.61 -9.34
CA ARG A 69 -18.28 6.08 -9.29
C ARG A 69 -19.34 6.63 -8.32
N THR A 70 -20.50 5.99 -8.25
CA THR A 70 -21.57 6.38 -7.30
C THR A 70 -21.16 6.04 -5.88
N VAL A 71 -20.57 4.87 -5.66
CA VAL A 71 -20.03 4.45 -4.35
C VAL A 71 -19.00 5.48 -3.84
N TYR A 72 -18.02 5.86 -4.68
CA TYR A 72 -17.03 6.87 -4.28
C TYR A 72 -17.65 8.23 -3.91
N ARG A 73 -18.64 8.70 -4.69
CA ARG A 73 -19.34 9.96 -4.38
C ARG A 73 -20.08 9.89 -3.04
N VAL A 74 -20.72 8.75 -2.75
CA VAL A 74 -21.41 8.55 -1.46
C VAL A 74 -20.41 8.46 -0.33
N MET A 75 -19.26 7.78 -0.51
CA MET A 75 -18.16 7.76 0.47
C MET A 75 -17.65 9.16 0.81
N ASP A 76 -17.49 10.02 -0.21
CA ASP A 76 -17.04 11.40 -0.01
C ASP A 76 -18.09 12.20 0.77
N GLU A 77 -19.37 12.07 0.42
CA GLU A 77 -20.51 12.74 1.08
C GLU A 77 -20.61 12.38 2.57
N ILE A 78 -20.38 11.12 2.93
CA ILE A 78 -20.46 10.62 4.31
C ILE A 78 -19.12 10.64 5.07
N GLY A 79 -18.06 11.14 4.43
CA GLY A 79 -16.74 11.32 5.05
C GLY A 79 -15.93 10.05 5.24
N LEU A 80 -16.24 8.94 4.56
CA LEU A 80 -15.50 7.68 4.65
C LEU A 80 -14.30 7.58 3.69
N VAL A 81 -13.92 8.66 3.02
CA VAL A 81 -12.77 8.64 2.11
C VAL A 81 -11.47 8.67 2.89
N HIS A 82 -10.72 7.59 2.83
CA HIS A 82 -9.38 7.52 3.41
C HIS A 82 -8.42 8.54 2.75
N ARG A 83 -7.79 9.37 3.57
CA ARG A 83 -6.77 10.32 3.13
C ARG A 83 -5.40 9.84 3.60
N PRO A 84 -4.49 9.45 2.69
CA PRO A 84 -3.18 8.94 3.09
C PRO A 84 -2.38 10.00 3.86
N LYS A 85 -1.72 9.58 4.94
CA LYS A 85 -0.81 10.42 5.72
C LYS A 85 0.39 10.83 4.85
N ARG A 86 0.98 12.02 5.07
CA ARG A 86 2.21 12.45 4.37
C ARG A 86 3.33 11.45 4.61
N LYS A 87 4.08 11.11 3.54
CA LYS A 87 5.25 10.24 3.64
C LYS A 87 6.33 10.90 4.51
N PRO A 88 6.94 10.17 5.48
CA PRO A 88 8.13 10.63 6.17
C PRO A 88 9.33 10.65 5.20
N ASN A 89 10.40 11.38 5.55
CA ASN A 89 11.67 11.35 4.82
C ASN A 89 12.27 9.93 4.86
N GLY A 90 12.99 9.53 3.80
CA GLY A 90 13.66 8.23 3.73
C GLY A 90 14.59 7.99 4.92
N ILE A 91 14.61 6.75 5.42
CA ILE A 91 15.40 6.33 6.61
C ILE A 91 16.75 5.73 6.24
N THR A 92 16.93 5.32 4.97
CA THR A 92 18.18 4.71 4.49
C THR A 92 19.15 5.76 3.95
N LYS A 93 20.45 5.55 4.18
CA LYS A 93 21.52 6.38 3.63
C LYS A 93 22.34 5.54 2.65
N ALA A 94 22.51 6.05 1.42
CA ALA A 94 23.35 5.41 0.42
C ALA A 94 24.84 5.53 0.79
N ASP A 95 25.59 4.46 0.61
CA ASP A 95 27.05 4.46 0.65
C ASP A 95 27.59 4.77 -0.75
N ARG A 96 28.34 5.88 -0.88
CA ARG A 96 28.86 6.33 -2.17
C ARG A 96 30.04 5.51 -2.66
N GLU A 97 30.83 4.94 -1.75
CA GLU A 97 32.06 4.19 -2.05
C GLU A 97 31.84 2.68 -2.21
N ALA A 98 30.72 2.15 -1.68
CA ALA A 98 30.44 0.74 -1.78
C ALA A 98 30.22 0.27 -3.24
N ARG A 99 30.69 -0.94 -3.54
CA ARG A 99 30.39 -1.63 -4.80
C ARG A 99 28.87 -1.77 -4.97
N LYS A 100 28.35 -1.37 -6.10
CA LYS A 100 26.93 -1.38 -6.45
C LYS A 100 26.68 -2.34 -7.59
N SER A 101 25.54 -3.00 -7.57
CA SER A 101 25.05 -3.82 -8.69
C SER A 101 24.28 -2.95 -9.68
N ASP A 102 24.20 -3.40 -10.92
CA ASP A 102 23.48 -2.71 -11.99
C ASP A 102 21.96 -2.73 -11.76
N ASP A 103 21.26 -1.78 -12.33
CA ASP A 103 19.81 -1.77 -12.41
C ASP A 103 19.34 -2.69 -13.54
N LEU A 104 18.98 -3.92 -13.16
CA LEU A 104 18.51 -4.94 -14.11
C LEU A 104 17.02 -4.79 -14.41
N LEU A 105 16.24 -4.17 -13.50
CA LEU A 105 14.80 -4.03 -13.68
C LEU A 105 14.44 -2.83 -14.56
N LYS A 106 15.23 -1.75 -14.56
CA LYS A 106 14.98 -0.54 -15.34
C LYS A 106 13.54 -0.02 -15.24
N ARG A 107 12.95 -0.11 -14.03
CA ARG A 107 11.55 0.18 -13.71
C ARG A 107 10.52 -0.80 -14.31
N GLU A 108 10.94 -1.88 -14.94
CA GLU A 108 10.08 -2.94 -15.44
C GLU A 108 9.79 -3.95 -14.31
N PHE A 109 8.87 -3.59 -13.42
CA PHE A 109 8.49 -4.44 -12.27
C PHE A 109 7.46 -5.51 -12.61
N LYS A 110 7.03 -5.62 -13.86
CA LYS A 110 6.14 -6.70 -14.26
C LYS A 110 6.94 -7.99 -14.39
N ALA A 111 6.51 -9.04 -13.71
CA ALA A 111 6.99 -10.39 -13.87
C ALA A 111 5.93 -11.24 -14.59
N ASP A 112 6.35 -12.15 -15.45
CA ASP A 112 5.44 -13.04 -16.18
C ASP A 112 5.15 -14.33 -15.41
N LYS A 113 5.98 -14.65 -14.43
CA LYS A 113 5.85 -15.84 -13.57
C LYS A 113 6.28 -15.53 -12.13
N PRO A 114 5.81 -16.32 -11.14
CA PRO A 114 6.26 -16.20 -9.77
C PRO A 114 7.78 -16.38 -9.63
N LEU A 115 8.36 -15.74 -8.62
CA LEU A 115 9.77 -15.85 -8.22
C LEU A 115 10.80 -15.44 -9.30
N GLU A 116 10.37 -14.69 -10.32
CA GLU A 116 11.27 -14.21 -11.37
C GLU A 116 11.96 -12.91 -10.99
N LYS A 117 11.15 -11.93 -10.56
CA LYS A 117 11.58 -10.60 -10.14
C LYS A 117 10.97 -10.29 -8.79
N CYS A 118 11.80 -9.90 -7.85
CA CYS A 118 11.40 -9.54 -6.50
C CYS A 118 11.93 -8.16 -6.14
N VAL A 119 11.24 -7.47 -5.25
CA VAL A 119 11.69 -6.21 -4.68
C VAL A 119 11.83 -6.33 -3.16
N THR A 120 12.83 -5.67 -2.59
CA THR A 120 13.06 -5.67 -1.14
C THR A 120 13.27 -4.26 -0.62
N ASP A 121 12.84 -4.02 0.59
CA ASP A 121 13.00 -2.74 1.27
C ASP A 121 12.88 -2.90 2.79
N ILE A 122 13.35 -1.89 3.52
CA ILE A 122 13.24 -1.80 4.97
C ILE A 122 12.33 -0.64 5.33
N THR A 123 11.42 -0.89 6.29
CA THR A 123 10.60 0.17 6.86
C THR A 123 10.79 0.25 8.38
N GLU A 124 10.59 1.46 8.93
CA GLU A 124 10.58 1.71 10.38
C GLU A 124 9.14 1.82 10.86
N ILE A 125 8.82 1.12 11.94
CA ILE A 125 7.56 1.23 12.67
C ILE A 125 7.89 1.80 14.06
N LYS A 126 7.16 2.81 14.49
CA LYS A 126 7.23 3.36 15.82
C LYS A 126 6.34 2.56 16.75
N ALA A 127 6.91 1.88 17.71
CA ALA A 127 6.19 1.19 18.79
C ALA A 127 6.23 2.03 20.08
N LYS A 128 5.43 1.66 21.08
CA LYS A 128 5.37 2.36 22.37
C LYS A 128 6.69 2.33 23.12
N ASP A 129 7.44 1.26 22.97
CA ASP A 129 8.69 0.94 23.65
C ASP A 129 9.94 1.15 22.77
N GLY A 130 9.78 1.68 21.55
CA GLY A 130 10.92 1.95 20.69
C GLY A 130 10.64 1.95 19.20
N LYS A 131 11.63 1.50 18.43
CA LYS A 131 11.54 1.38 16.98
C LYS A 131 11.69 -0.07 16.56
N LEU A 132 10.84 -0.51 15.67
CA LEU A 132 10.92 -1.80 14.99
C LEU A 132 11.27 -1.57 13.52
N TYR A 133 12.29 -2.26 13.04
CA TYR A 133 12.65 -2.28 11.63
C TYR A 133 12.13 -3.56 11.00
N VAL A 134 11.38 -3.43 9.93
CA VAL A 134 10.80 -4.55 9.20
C VAL A 134 11.40 -4.56 7.81
N SER A 135 12.00 -5.68 7.44
CA SER A 135 12.50 -5.94 6.08
C SER A 135 11.67 -7.04 5.44
N ALA A 136 11.31 -6.88 4.18
CA ALA A 136 10.56 -7.88 3.45
C ALA A 136 11.02 -7.98 1.99
N ILE A 137 10.79 -9.18 1.40
CA ILE A 137 10.94 -9.44 -0.02
C ILE A 137 9.55 -9.71 -0.59
N PHE A 138 9.18 -8.97 -1.64
CA PHE A 138 7.88 -9.07 -2.31
C PHE A 138 8.07 -9.61 -3.73
N ASP A 139 7.20 -10.52 -4.14
CA ASP A 139 7.14 -10.96 -5.54
C ASP A 139 6.55 -9.85 -6.43
N CYS A 140 7.17 -9.63 -7.57
CA CYS A 140 6.66 -8.70 -8.57
C CYS A 140 5.48 -9.27 -9.37
N PHE A 141 5.26 -10.57 -9.35
CA PHE A 141 4.18 -11.24 -10.06
C PHE A 141 2.82 -10.96 -9.40
N ASP A 142 2.68 -11.29 -8.12
CA ASP A 142 1.41 -11.22 -7.39
C ASP A 142 1.43 -10.33 -6.14
N SER A 143 2.59 -9.75 -5.81
CA SER A 143 2.83 -8.96 -4.61
C SER A 143 2.79 -9.76 -3.31
N SER A 144 2.95 -11.07 -3.34
CA SER A 144 3.09 -11.90 -2.15
C SER A 144 4.38 -11.56 -1.38
N VAL A 145 4.33 -11.77 -0.06
CA VAL A 145 5.50 -11.65 0.82
C VAL A 145 6.24 -12.97 0.84
N LEU A 146 7.41 -13.03 0.21
CA LEU A 146 8.23 -14.24 0.13
C LEU A 146 9.06 -14.46 1.39
N GLY A 147 9.51 -13.40 2.02
CA GLY A 147 10.27 -13.45 3.26
C GLY A 147 10.14 -12.15 4.04
N LEU A 148 10.19 -12.26 5.36
CA LEU A 148 10.06 -11.14 6.27
C LEU A 148 10.94 -11.37 7.51
N ALA A 149 11.59 -10.31 7.98
CA ALA A 149 12.28 -10.28 9.26
C ALA A 149 12.04 -8.95 9.98
N MET A 150 12.11 -8.98 11.31
CA MET A 150 11.91 -7.82 12.18
C MET A 150 13.00 -7.76 13.23
N GLU A 151 13.60 -6.58 13.38
CA GLU A 151 14.64 -6.34 14.40
C GLU A 151 14.51 -4.95 15.01
N THR A 152 15.11 -4.75 16.18
CA THR A 152 15.18 -3.44 16.85
C THR A 152 16.26 -2.53 16.28
N ASN A 153 17.07 -3.03 15.35
CA ASN A 153 18.12 -2.27 14.68
C ASN A 153 18.12 -2.52 13.17
N MET A 154 18.59 -1.54 12.39
CA MET A 154 18.62 -1.58 10.93
C MET A 154 20.03 -1.94 10.44
N LYS A 155 20.54 -3.14 10.80
CA LYS A 155 21.81 -3.68 10.31
C LYS A 155 21.64 -4.52 9.06
N ALA A 156 22.75 -4.89 8.41
CA ALA A 156 22.76 -5.78 7.25
C ALA A 156 22.20 -7.18 7.56
N THR A 157 22.36 -7.63 8.81
CA THR A 157 21.81 -8.90 9.32
C THR A 157 20.29 -9.00 9.16
N LEU A 158 19.57 -7.89 9.32
CA LEU A 158 18.13 -7.87 9.09
C LEU A 158 17.76 -8.27 7.64
N CYS A 159 18.50 -7.74 6.65
CA CYS A 159 18.30 -8.10 5.24
C CYS A 159 18.72 -9.55 4.95
N GLU A 160 19.80 -10.02 5.59
CA GLU A 160 20.25 -11.41 5.49
C GLU A 160 19.21 -12.36 6.04
N HIS A 161 18.68 -12.14 7.25
CA HIS A 161 17.62 -12.95 7.83
C HIS A 161 16.34 -12.94 6.97
N THR A 162 16.02 -11.80 6.37
CA THR A 162 14.88 -11.71 5.44
C THR A 162 15.09 -12.62 4.23
N LEU A 163 16.31 -12.63 3.68
CA LEU A 163 16.68 -13.46 2.54
C LEU A 163 16.71 -14.95 2.92
N ASP A 164 17.25 -15.28 4.10
CA ASP A 164 17.25 -16.65 4.62
C ASP A 164 15.82 -17.17 4.77
N ASN A 165 14.93 -16.39 5.38
CA ASN A 165 13.52 -16.75 5.54
C ASN A 165 12.82 -16.94 4.19
N ALA A 166 13.10 -16.06 3.21
CA ALA A 166 12.54 -16.18 1.87
C ALA A 166 13.02 -17.46 1.18
N TYR A 167 14.31 -17.76 1.23
CA TYR A 167 14.86 -18.94 0.57
C TYR A 167 14.43 -20.25 1.25
N LEU A 168 14.30 -20.26 2.58
CA LEU A 168 13.78 -21.42 3.31
C LEU A 168 12.34 -21.75 2.92
N ALA A 169 11.50 -20.71 2.73
CA ALA A 169 10.12 -20.89 2.30
C ALA A 169 9.99 -21.19 0.80
N HIS A 170 10.88 -20.63 -0.01
CA HIS A 170 10.86 -20.69 -1.47
C HIS A 170 12.25 -21.03 -2.05
N PRO A 171 12.69 -22.30 -2.02
CA PRO A 171 14.00 -22.69 -2.58
C PRO A 171 14.15 -22.40 -4.07
N ASP A 172 13.04 -22.27 -4.80
CA ASP A 172 12.98 -21.93 -6.23
C ASP A 172 13.34 -20.46 -6.52
N LEU A 173 13.65 -19.66 -5.49
CA LEU A 173 14.22 -18.31 -5.64
C LEU A 173 15.62 -18.31 -6.29
N ARG A 174 16.24 -19.46 -6.46
CA ARG A 174 17.51 -19.58 -7.20
C ARG A 174 17.36 -19.03 -8.61
N GLY A 175 18.21 -18.06 -8.99
CA GLY A 175 18.14 -17.36 -10.28
C GLY A 175 17.17 -16.18 -10.34
N ALA A 176 16.38 -15.93 -9.30
CA ALA A 176 15.53 -14.75 -9.18
C ALA A 176 16.36 -13.46 -9.12
N ILE A 177 15.79 -12.37 -9.64
CA ILE A 177 16.35 -11.03 -9.49
C ILE A 177 15.73 -10.39 -8.25
N VAL A 178 16.54 -10.04 -7.25
CA VAL A 178 16.10 -9.27 -6.08
C VAL A 178 16.62 -7.84 -6.19
N HIS A 179 15.69 -6.90 -6.32
CA HIS A 179 15.97 -5.49 -6.51
C HIS A 179 15.78 -4.69 -5.22
N SER A 180 16.74 -3.82 -4.90
CA SER A 180 16.75 -2.98 -3.69
C SER A 180 17.14 -1.55 -4.01
N ASP A 181 17.01 -0.66 -3.02
CA ASP A 181 17.71 0.61 -3.03
C ASP A 181 19.23 0.42 -2.82
N ARG A 182 19.99 1.54 -2.82
CA ARG A 182 21.44 1.56 -2.58
C ARG A 182 21.80 1.75 -1.11
N GLY A 183 20.93 1.32 -0.20
CA GLY A 183 21.19 1.38 1.25
C GLY A 183 22.42 0.56 1.63
N ARG A 184 23.11 0.98 2.72
CA ARG A 184 24.30 0.29 3.24
C ARG A 184 24.05 -1.18 3.56
N GLN A 185 22.85 -1.52 3.94
CA GLN A 185 22.44 -2.88 4.25
C GLN A 185 22.59 -3.79 3.04
N TYR A 186 22.10 -3.33 1.88
CA TYR A 186 22.10 -4.08 0.62
C TYR A 186 23.46 -4.06 -0.11
N THR A 187 24.30 -3.05 0.16
CA THR A 187 25.68 -2.98 -0.38
C THR A 187 26.70 -3.71 0.48
N SER A 188 26.31 -4.22 1.66
CA SER A 188 27.19 -4.94 2.58
C SER A 188 27.72 -6.24 2.00
N GLU A 189 28.90 -6.63 2.43
CA GLU A 189 29.51 -7.91 2.04
C GLU A 189 28.66 -9.09 2.51
N THR A 190 28.15 -9.04 3.73
CA THR A 190 27.28 -10.07 4.33
C THR A 190 26.07 -10.36 3.45
N TYR A 191 25.35 -9.33 3.04
CA TYR A 191 24.16 -9.50 2.18
C TYR A 191 24.50 -10.06 0.80
N ARG A 192 25.61 -9.61 0.21
CA ARG A 192 26.08 -10.15 -1.09
C ARG A 192 26.49 -11.61 -1.03
N GLN A 193 27.16 -12.01 0.08
CA GLN A 193 27.50 -13.42 0.31
C GLN A 193 26.25 -14.28 0.46
N ALA A 194 25.22 -13.79 1.16
CA ALA A 194 23.95 -14.50 1.29
C ALA A 194 23.25 -14.66 -0.08
N LEU A 195 23.20 -13.61 -0.91
CA LEU A 195 22.68 -13.71 -2.29
C LEU A 195 23.44 -14.73 -3.13
N SER A 196 24.78 -14.71 -3.07
CA SER A 196 25.64 -15.66 -3.77
C SER A 196 25.41 -17.10 -3.31
N LYS A 197 25.32 -17.31 -1.99
CA LYS A 197 25.03 -18.62 -1.37
C LYS A 197 23.75 -19.25 -1.95
N TYR A 198 22.72 -18.45 -2.17
CA TYR A 198 21.43 -18.89 -2.68
C TYR A 198 21.32 -18.83 -4.20
N GLY A 199 22.33 -18.30 -4.89
CA GLY A 199 22.31 -18.12 -6.35
C GLY A 199 21.27 -17.11 -6.84
N ILE A 200 21.02 -16.08 -6.03
CA ILE A 200 20.07 -14.99 -6.32
C ILE A 200 20.83 -13.81 -6.95
N ILE A 201 20.22 -13.16 -7.93
CA ILE A 201 20.84 -12.08 -8.71
C ILE A 201 20.48 -10.74 -8.05
N GLN A 202 21.51 -9.99 -7.65
CA GLN A 202 21.30 -8.66 -7.10
C GLN A 202 21.06 -7.62 -8.19
N SER A 203 20.03 -6.80 -8.00
CA SER A 203 19.76 -5.59 -8.76
C SER A 203 19.59 -4.39 -7.83
N MET A 204 20.04 -3.22 -8.23
CA MET A 204 19.95 -2.00 -7.43
C MET A 204 19.48 -0.82 -8.28
N ASN A 205 18.84 0.14 -7.67
CA ASN A 205 18.44 1.40 -8.31
C ASN A 205 19.61 2.01 -9.10
N SER A 206 19.31 2.67 -10.23
CA SER A 206 20.29 3.40 -11.03
C SER A 206 20.95 4.56 -10.26
N ASP A 207 22.07 5.07 -10.73
CA ASP A 207 22.76 6.19 -10.10
C ASP A 207 21.93 7.48 -10.22
N GLY A 208 21.72 8.15 -9.09
CA GLY A 208 20.77 9.27 -9.01
C GLY A 208 19.31 8.85 -9.09
N GLY A 209 19.02 7.54 -8.98
CA GLY A 209 17.65 7.00 -8.97
C GLY A 209 16.79 7.67 -7.92
N ARG A 210 15.57 8.02 -8.30
CA ARG A 210 14.57 8.63 -7.42
C ARG A 210 13.83 7.52 -6.67
N CYS A 211 13.15 7.88 -5.58
CA CYS A 211 12.31 6.96 -4.78
C CYS A 211 11.30 6.12 -5.61
N HIS A 212 10.97 6.56 -6.81
CA HIS A 212 10.09 5.83 -7.73
C HIS A 212 10.65 4.48 -8.22
N ASP A 213 11.94 4.25 -8.06
CA ASP A 213 12.58 3.00 -8.48
C ASP A 213 12.24 1.82 -7.56
N ASN A 214 11.62 2.08 -6.38
CA ASN A 214 11.07 1.06 -5.47
C ASN A 214 9.59 1.32 -5.09
N ALA A 215 8.83 1.88 -6.01
CA ALA A 215 7.45 2.32 -5.77
C ALA A 215 6.51 1.18 -5.29
N ARG A 216 6.79 -0.08 -5.66
CA ARG A 216 6.03 -1.23 -5.18
C ARG A 216 6.18 -1.43 -3.67
N CYS A 217 7.40 -1.48 -3.15
CA CYS A 217 7.64 -1.59 -1.71
C CYS A 217 7.04 -0.40 -0.96
N GLU A 218 7.20 0.82 -1.48
CA GLU A 218 6.60 2.02 -0.86
C GLU A 218 5.08 1.91 -0.74
N SER A 219 4.40 1.38 -1.76
CA SER A 219 2.95 1.16 -1.74
C SER A 219 2.55 0.12 -0.69
N MET A 220 3.29 -1.00 -0.60
CA MET A 220 3.05 -2.05 0.39
C MET A 220 3.25 -1.53 1.82
N TRP A 221 4.33 -0.81 2.09
CA TRP A 221 4.59 -0.20 3.39
C TRP A 221 3.57 0.87 3.78
N ALA A 222 3.12 1.67 2.82
CA ALA A 222 2.08 2.67 3.07
C ALA A 222 0.78 2.01 3.52
N ARG A 223 0.40 0.90 2.87
CA ARG A 223 -0.78 0.11 3.25
C ARG A 223 -0.62 -0.49 4.64
N MET A 224 0.46 -1.23 4.90
CA MET A 224 0.73 -1.83 6.19
C MET A 224 0.67 -0.79 7.33
N LYS A 225 1.34 0.36 7.15
CA LYS A 225 1.35 1.45 8.15
C LYS A 225 0.01 2.16 8.33
N SER A 226 -0.91 2.02 7.40
CA SER A 226 -2.26 2.59 7.56
C SER A 226 -3.20 1.64 8.28
N GLU A 227 -2.83 0.35 8.39
CA GLU A 227 -3.59 -0.69 9.08
C GLU A 227 -3.03 -1.01 10.49
N LEU A 228 -1.89 -0.38 10.89
CA LEU A 228 -1.29 -0.41 12.22
C LEU A 228 -1.73 0.80 13.07
#